data_73976668be6662be8b09e144ee9f84a2
#
_entry.id   73976668be6662be8b09e144ee9f84a2
#
_cell.length_a   1.000
_cell.length_b   1.000
_cell.length_c   1.000
_cell.angle_alpha   90.00
_cell.angle_beta   90.00
_cell.angle_gamma   90.00
#
_symmetry.space_group_name_H-M   'P 1'
#
loop_
_entity.id
_entity.type
_entity.pdbx_description
1 polymer ?
#
loop_
_entity_poly.entity_id
_entity_poly.type
_entity_poly.pdbx_seq_one_letter_code
_entity_poly.pdbx_strand_id
1 'polypeptide(L)'
;MNKKKIIILSVVFLSLTFLILDFLSYRVDKIVKNLIIDQGNQTLGQQISVGKIDTSILGSSIKISNIEIKNLDGFKNKNIIQIKNINANFVLTSLFKDTIVIKDINIDGATLYYEVLINNKEVKDNVSSFKPALKNPSGASVKEIEASKELESKNQSKKKNKEFLINQLTINNAKINASSEFLDINKDINLNKMSFNNVGTAEKSTKFKEVLQMVFANVLLNINNEVIQGDLKNKIKDKVKNLKNKISPESLKKLERTFR
;
A
#
# COMPACT_ATOMS: atom_id res chain seq x y z
N MET A 1 32.07 38.71 -27.82
CA MET A 1 32.47 37.76 -26.73
C MET A 1 33.27 36.62 -27.37
N ASN A 2 34.43 36.27 -26.82
CA ASN A 2 35.33 35.25 -27.43
C ASN A 2 34.66 33.89 -27.42
N LYS A 3 34.62 33.14 -28.54
CA LYS A 3 33.98 31.78 -28.67
C LYS A 3 34.36 30.84 -27.53
N LYS A 4 35.63 30.86 -27.08
CA LYS A 4 36.10 30.08 -25.93
C LYS A 4 35.40 30.43 -24.63
N LYS A 5 35.13 31.72 -24.36
CA LYS A 5 34.42 32.16 -23.15
C LYS A 5 32.94 31.72 -23.17
N ILE A 6 32.31 31.74 -24.35
CA ILE A 6 30.93 31.26 -24.50
C ILE A 6 30.85 29.76 -24.18
N ILE A 7 31.77 28.96 -24.74
CA ILE A 7 31.81 27.49 -24.50
C ILE A 7 32.02 27.21 -23.01
N ILE A 8 32.98 27.88 -22.35
CA ILE A 8 33.22 27.69 -20.92
C ILE A 8 31.97 28.07 -20.10
N LEU A 9 31.32 29.18 -20.41
CA LEU A 9 30.11 29.62 -19.71
C LEU A 9 28.95 28.63 -19.90
N SER A 10 28.81 28.07 -21.13
CA SER A 10 27.80 27.04 -21.41
C SER A 10 28.04 25.74 -20.64
N VAL A 11 29.30 25.30 -20.53
CA VAL A 11 29.67 24.11 -19.74
C VAL A 11 29.42 24.32 -18.25
N VAL A 12 29.81 25.48 -17.72
CA VAL A 12 29.53 25.83 -16.31
C VAL A 12 28.03 25.89 -16.04
N PHE A 13 27.26 26.52 -16.94
CA PHE A 13 25.79 26.57 -16.82
C PHE A 13 25.17 25.17 -16.82
N LEU A 14 25.60 24.32 -17.76
CA LEU A 14 25.11 22.95 -17.87
C LEU A 14 25.43 22.14 -16.62
N SER A 15 26.67 22.22 -16.10
CA SER A 15 27.05 21.51 -14.87
C SER A 15 26.25 21.99 -13.66
N LEU A 16 26.02 23.28 -13.52
CA LEU A 16 25.18 23.84 -12.45
C LEU A 16 23.73 23.34 -12.54
N THR A 17 23.19 23.25 -13.74
CA THR A 17 21.84 22.70 -13.97
C THR A 17 21.76 21.25 -13.51
N PHE A 18 22.73 20.40 -13.82
CA PHE A 18 22.76 19.01 -13.35
C PHE A 18 22.82 18.94 -11.83
N LEU A 19 23.65 19.73 -11.17
CA LEU A 19 23.72 19.77 -9.69
C LEU A 19 22.38 20.17 -9.06
N ILE A 20 21.68 21.14 -9.65
CA ILE A 20 20.36 21.55 -9.17
C ILE A 20 19.35 20.40 -9.32
N LEU A 21 19.36 19.68 -10.45
CA LEU A 21 18.44 18.57 -10.69
C LEU A 21 18.71 17.41 -9.73
N ASP A 22 19.96 17.06 -9.48
CA ASP A 22 20.33 16.03 -8.50
C ASP A 22 19.88 16.41 -7.09
N PHE A 23 20.11 17.66 -6.70
CA PHE A 23 19.65 18.16 -5.41
C PHE A 23 18.13 18.10 -5.27
N LEU A 24 17.38 18.48 -6.31
CA LEU A 24 15.91 18.39 -6.33
C LEU A 24 15.45 16.93 -6.23
N SER A 25 16.05 16.02 -6.99
CA SER A 25 15.75 14.59 -6.93
C SER A 25 15.93 14.04 -5.51
N TYR A 26 17.07 14.32 -4.89
CA TYR A 26 17.34 13.91 -3.51
C TYR A 26 16.30 14.45 -2.51
N ARG A 27 15.87 15.70 -2.68
CA ARG A 27 14.84 16.32 -1.82
C ARG A 27 13.48 15.62 -1.99
N VAL A 28 13.12 15.30 -3.22
CA VAL A 28 11.86 14.57 -3.52
C VAL A 28 11.92 13.16 -2.95
N ASP A 29 13.01 12.42 -3.13
CA ASP A 29 13.21 11.09 -2.55
C ASP A 29 12.97 11.07 -1.05
N LYS A 30 13.57 12.03 -0.33
CA LYS A 30 13.40 12.15 1.12
C LYS A 30 11.95 12.45 1.52
N ILE A 31 11.29 13.34 0.80
CA ILE A 31 9.87 13.67 1.06
C ILE A 31 8.98 12.45 0.82
N VAL A 32 9.17 11.73 -0.30
CA VAL A 32 8.40 10.55 -0.64
C VAL A 32 8.64 9.43 0.37
N LYS A 33 9.90 9.20 0.75
CA LYS A 33 10.24 8.21 1.78
C LYS A 33 9.53 8.49 3.10
N ASN A 34 9.62 9.72 3.58
CA ASN A 34 8.98 10.10 4.84
C ASN A 34 7.45 10.00 4.74
N LEU A 35 6.85 10.41 3.62
CA LEU A 35 5.41 10.29 3.39
C LEU A 35 4.96 8.82 3.49
N ILE A 36 5.65 7.90 2.81
CA ILE A 36 5.31 6.48 2.82
C ILE A 36 5.46 5.90 4.22
N ILE A 37 6.56 6.19 4.91
CA ILE A 37 6.82 5.66 6.24
C ILE A 37 5.85 6.25 7.26
N ASP A 38 5.75 7.57 7.35
CA ASP A 38 4.98 8.23 8.41
C ASP A 38 3.48 8.01 8.23
N GLN A 39 2.95 8.29 7.03
CA GLN A 39 1.52 8.11 6.74
C GLN A 39 1.14 6.63 6.66
N GLY A 40 2.04 5.79 6.14
CA GLY A 40 1.83 4.36 6.07
C GLY A 40 1.79 3.73 7.47
N ASN A 41 2.75 4.03 8.34
CA ASN A 41 2.76 3.55 9.74
C ASN A 41 1.49 3.98 10.48
N GLN A 42 1.07 5.25 10.35
CA GLN A 42 -0.15 5.75 10.99
C GLN A 42 -1.42 5.08 10.45
N THR A 43 -1.46 4.79 9.14
CA THR A 43 -2.65 4.21 8.50
C THR A 43 -2.78 2.73 8.78
N LEU A 44 -1.68 1.99 8.70
CA LEU A 44 -1.67 0.53 8.81
C LEU A 44 -1.43 0.04 10.23
N GLY A 45 -0.93 0.89 11.13
CA GLY A 45 -0.56 0.50 12.49
C GLY A 45 0.65 -0.45 12.53
N GLN A 46 1.42 -0.52 11.45
CA GLN A 46 2.58 -1.40 11.29
C GLN A 46 3.80 -0.62 10.79
N GLN A 47 4.98 -1.08 11.16
CA GLN A 47 6.23 -0.47 10.71
C GLN A 47 6.44 -0.75 9.21
N ILE A 48 6.67 0.32 8.45
CA ILE A 48 6.99 0.25 7.02
C ILE A 48 8.47 0.60 6.84
N SER A 49 9.15 -0.19 6.03
CA SER A 49 10.47 0.10 5.52
C SER A 49 10.46 0.32 4.02
N VAL A 50 11.30 1.22 3.54
CA VAL A 50 11.48 1.54 2.13
C VAL A 50 12.95 1.43 1.79
N GLY A 51 13.28 0.59 0.83
CA GLY A 51 14.64 0.39 0.36
C GLY A 51 15.14 1.62 -0.41
N LYS A 52 15.14 1.55 -1.73
CA LYS A 52 15.65 2.60 -2.60
C LYS A 52 14.51 3.41 -3.22
N ILE A 53 14.69 4.72 -3.30
CA ILE A 53 13.88 5.63 -4.10
C ILE A 53 14.80 6.31 -5.09
N ASP A 54 14.40 6.36 -6.35
CA ASP A 54 15.07 7.03 -7.46
C ASP A 54 14.09 7.96 -8.15
N THR A 55 14.26 9.25 -8.00
CA THR A 55 13.44 10.27 -8.68
C THR A 55 14.19 10.83 -9.87
N SER A 56 13.55 10.79 -11.04
CA SER A 56 13.99 11.49 -12.24
C SER A 56 13.12 12.73 -12.44
N ILE A 57 13.65 13.92 -12.13
CA ILE A 57 12.92 15.17 -12.31
C ILE A 57 12.63 15.44 -13.79
N LEU A 58 13.64 15.30 -14.65
CA LEU A 58 13.46 15.49 -16.11
C LEU A 58 12.54 14.43 -16.71
N GLY A 59 12.64 13.17 -16.27
CA GLY A 59 11.75 12.08 -16.69
C GLY A 59 10.38 12.14 -16.04
N SER A 60 10.18 13.04 -15.05
CA SER A 60 8.93 13.15 -14.27
C SER A 60 8.45 11.81 -13.71
N SER A 61 9.39 11.01 -13.18
CA SER A 61 9.13 9.67 -12.69
C SER A 61 9.80 9.39 -11.35
N ILE A 62 9.22 8.49 -10.58
CA ILE A 62 9.75 7.97 -9.31
C ILE A 62 9.73 6.45 -9.39
N LYS A 63 10.84 5.82 -9.03
CA LYS A 63 10.95 4.39 -8.84
C LYS A 63 11.25 4.09 -7.38
N ILE A 64 10.44 3.25 -6.77
CA ILE A 64 10.61 2.81 -5.38
C ILE A 64 10.81 1.31 -5.40
N SER A 65 11.82 0.82 -4.69
CA SER A 65 12.14 -0.60 -4.64
C SER A 65 12.19 -1.09 -3.20
N ASN A 66 11.77 -2.35 -3.00
CA ASN A 66 11.82 -3.06 -1.72
C ASN A 66 11.05 -2.32 -0.60
N ILE A 67 9.74 -2.28 -0.72
CA ILE A 67 8.86 -1.84 0.36
C ILE A 67 8.46 -3.07 1.16
N GLU A 68 8.62 -3.00 2.48
CA GLU A 68 8.26 -4.05 3.40
C GLU A 68 7.40 -3.49 4.52
N ILE A 69 6.34 -4.21 4.86
CA ILE A 69 5.47 -3.90 5.99
C ILE A 69 5.65 -5.01 7.01
N LYS A 70 6.09 -4.64 8.22
CA LYS A 70 6.37 -5.58 9.30
C LYS A 70 5.10 -6.35 9.69
N ASN A 71 5.25 -7.65 9.94
CA ASN A 71 4.19 -8.50 10.48
C ASN A 71 4.02 -8.27 11.99
N LEU A 72 2.94 -8.77 12.55
CA LEU A 72 2.75 -8.85 13.98
C LEU A 72 3.70 -9.88 14.60
N ASP A 73 4.06 -9.65 15.85
CA ASP A 73 4.87 -10.59 16.59
C ASP A 73 4.11 -11.92 16.81
N GLY A 74 4.85 -13.02 16.71
CA GLY A 74 4.32 -14.38 16.84
C GLY A 74 3.94 -15.06 15.53
N PHE A 75 3.92 -14.35 14.39
CA PHE A 75 3.78 -14.92 13.07
C PHE A 75 5.15 -15.31 12.48
N LYS A 76 5.15 -16.28 11.54
CA LYS A 76 6.37 -16.87 10.98
C LYS A 76 7.13 -15.91 10.08
N ASN A 77 6.41 -15.24 9.19
CA ASN A 77 7.03 -14.28 8.28
C ASN A 77 7.28 -12.94 8.99
N LYS A 78 8.48 -12.40 8.84
CA LYS A 78 8.84 -11.08 9.42
C LYS A 78 7.99 -9.95 8.85
N ASN A 79 7.66 -10.05 7.56
CA ASN A 79 6.88 -9.04 6.84
C ASN A 79 5.53 -9.64 6.46
N ILE A 80 4.48 -8.86 6.61
CA ILE A 80 3.15 -9.25 6.14
C ILE A 80 2.99 -8.90 4.66
N ILE A 81 3.63 -7.82 4.20
CA ILE A 81 3.61 -7.43 2.79
C ILE A 81 5.04 -7.10 2.36
N GLN A 82 5.37 -7.53 1.14
CA GLN A 82 6.56 -7.14 0.42
C GLN A 82 6.17 -6.68 -0.99
N ILE A 83 6.71 -5.53 -1.43
CA ILE A 83 6.51 -5.02 -2.78
C ILE A 83 7.88 -4.82 -3.41
N LYS A 84 8.12 -5.44 -4.56
CA LYS A 84 9.41 -5.36 -5.25
C LYS A 84 9.64 -3.98 -5.84
N ASN A 85 8.68 -3.49 -6.63
CA ASN A 85 8.81 -2.22 -7.33
C ASN A 85 7.48 -1.45 -7.36
N ILE A 86 7.59 -0.14 -7.20
CA ILE A 86 6.55 0.81 -7.55
C ILE A 86 7.18 1.82 -8.51
N ASN A 87 6.56 2.02 -9.67
CA ASN A 87 6.90 3.07 -10.61
C ASN A 87 5.74 4.05 -10.68
N ALA A 88 6.02 5.34 -10.59
CA ALA A 88 5.01 6.39 -10.70
C ALA A 88 5.49 7.48 -11.64
N ASN A 89 4.62 7.92 -12.54
CA ASN A 89 4.82 9.07 -13.41
C ASN A 89 3.94 10.23 -12.96
N PHE A 90 4.49 11.41 -12.85
CA PHE A 90 3.79 12.57 -12.31
C PHE A 90 3.85 13.77 -13.27
N VAL A 91 3.04 14.79 -13.01
CA VAL A 91 3.11 16.07 -13.71
C VAL A 91 4.06 16.97 -12.94
N LEU A 92 5.22 17.30 -13.52
CA LEU A 92 6.30 18.02 -12.83
C LEU A 92 5.80 19.33 -12.19
N THR A 93 5.01 20.12 -12.92
CA THR A 93 4.48 21.41 -12.42
C THR A 93 3.53 21.25 -11.23
N SER A 94 2.93 20.07 -11.04
CA SER A 94 2.03 19.80 -9.91
C SER A 94 2.76 19.64 -8.57
N LEU A 95 4.06 19.33 -8.58
CA LEU A 95 4.85 19.24 -7.35
C LEU A 95 4.88 20.55 -6.55
N PHE A 96 4.68 21.68 -7.22
CA PHE A 96 4.64 23.01 -6.60
C PHE A 96 3.23 23.46 -6.20
N LYS A 97 2.20 22.61 -6.43
CA LYS A 97 0.79 22.88 -6.11
C LYS A 97 0.37 22.12 -4.83
N ASP A 98 -0.80 22.46 -4.32
CA ASP A 98 -1.41 21.73 -3.19
C ASP A 98 -1.81 20.32 -3.62
N THR A 99 -2.26 20.14 -4.87
CA THR A 99 -2.60 18.85 -5.47
C THR A 99 -1.51 18.34 -6.40
N ILE A 100 -0.95 17.17 -6.08
CA ILE A 100 0.03 16.48 -6.92
C ILE A 100 -0.73 15.59 -7.91
N VAL A 101 -0.47 15.77 -9.20
CA VAL A 101 -1.06 14.97 -10.27
C VAL A 101 -0.10 13.84 -10.64
N ILE A 102 -0.55 12.62 -10.43
CA ILE A 102 0.16 11.39 -10.81
C ILE A 102 -0.57 10.79 -12.02
N LYS A 103 0.16 10.65 -13.13
CA LYS A 103 -0.38 10.09 -14.37
C LYS A 103 -0.71 8.63 -14.22
N ASP A 104 0.25 7.87 -13.69
CA ASP A 104 0.11 6.45 -13.43
C ASP A 104 0.99 6.01 -12.25
N ILE A 105 0.52 4.98 -11.57
CA ILE A 105 1.27 4.20 -10.58
C ILE A 105 1.20 2.74 -11.01
N ASN A 106 2.35 2.11 -11.16
CA ASN A 106 2.46 0.68 -11.41
C ASN A 106 3.15 0.00 -10.22
N ILE A 107 2.42 -0.85 -9.51
CA ILE A 107 2.91 -1.71 -8.43
C ILE A 107 3.19 -3.08 -9.02
N ASP A 108 4.41 -3.56 -8.89
CA ASP A 108 4.84 -4.84 -9.47
C ASP A 108 5.47 -5.75 -8.42
N GLY A 109 5.08 -7.03 -8.43
CA GLY A 109 5.64 -8.05 -7.57
C GLY A 109 5.26 -7.87 -6.09
N ALA A 110 4.02 -7.54 -5.80
CA ALA A 110 3.50 -7.49 -4.43
C ALA A 110 3.25 -8.92 -3.90
N THR A 111 3.73 -9.22 -2.69
CA THR A 111 3.45 -10.47 -1.99
C THR A 111 2.80 -10.16 -0.65
N LEU A 112 1.63 -10.73 -0.39
CA LEU A 112 0.98 -10.75 0.91
C LEU A 112 1.21 -12.11 1.55
N TYR A 113 1.78 -12.14 2.75
CA TYR A 113 1.91 -13.34 3.58
C TYR A 113 0.71 -13.41 4.53
N TYR A 114 -0.27 -14.23 4.17
CA TYR A 114 -1.46 -14.47 4.98
C TYR A 114 -1.24 -15.67 5.87
N GLU A 115 -1.23 -15.48 7.17
CA GLU A 115 -0.98 -16.53 8.14
C GLU A 115 -2.13 -16.66 9.12
N VAL A 116 -2.53 -17.93 9.37
CA VAL A 116 -3.53 -18.28 10.38
C VAL A 116 -2.87 -19.16 11.44
N LEU A 117 -2.93 -18.68 12.68
CA LEU A 117 -2.44 -19.39 13.86
C LEU A 117 -3.61 -19.85 14.72
N ILE A 118 -3.44 -21.00 15.37
CA ILE A 118 -4.34 -21.46 16.42
C ILE A 118 -3.52 -21.62 17.70
N ASN A 119 -3.81 -20.77 18.67
CA ASN A 119 -3.16 -20.79 19.97
C ASN A 119 -4.21 -20.85 21.08
N ASN A 120 -4.05 -21.75 22.06
CA ASN A 120 -4.96 -21.91 23.19
C ASN A 120 -6.45 -21.98 22.78
N LYS A 121 -6.78 -22.71 21.71
CA LYS A 121 -8.12 -22.81 21.12
C LYS A 121 -8.65 -21.51 20.47
N GLU A 122 -7.82 -20.47 20.37
CA GLU A 122 -8.14 -19.23 19.66
C GLU A 122 -7.53 -19.22 18.27
N VAL A 123 -8.30 -18.73 17.30
CA VAL A 123 -7.84 -18.50 15.94
C VAL A 123 -7.44 -17.05 15.77
N LYS A 124 -6.22 -16.84 15.34
CA LYS A 124 -5.66 -15.52 15.03
C LYS A 124 -5.14 -15.49 13.60
N ASP A 125 -5.39 -14.43 12.88
CA ASP A 125 -4.78 -14.17 11.57
C ASP A 125 -4.08 -12.82 11.58
N ASN A 126 -3.03 -12.70 10.77
CA ASN A 126 -2.22 -11.50 10.73
C ASN A 126 -2.87 -10.33 9.97
N VAL A 127 -3.87 -10.59 9.13
CA VAL A 127 -4.56 -9.57 8.34
C VAL A 127 -5.64 -8.85 9.15
N SER A 128 -6.25 -9.53 10.12
CA SER A 128 -7.27 -8.92 11.00
C SER A 128 -6.78 -7.68 11.74
N SER A 129 -5.47 -7.53 11.96
CA SER A 129 -4.88 -6.36 12.60
C SER A 129 -5.00 -5.08 11.76
N PHE A 130 -5.18 -5.22 10.45
CA PHE A 130 -5.42 -4.09 9.54
C PHE A 130 -6.89 -3.66 9.50
N LYS A 131 -7.80 -4.31 10.23
CA LYS A 131 -9.23 -3.95 10.29
C LYS A 131 -9.52 -2.48 10.63
N PRO A 132 -8.76 -1.78 11.48
CA PRO A 132 -8.96 -0.35 11.70
C PRO A 132 -8.72 0.49 10.43
N ALA A 133 -7.75 0.07 9.60
CA ALA A 133 -7.49 0.70 8.30
C ALA A 133 -8.56 0.36 7.26
N LEU A 134 -9.32 -0.72 7.51
CA LEU A 134 -10.29 -1.33 6.59
C LEU A 134 -11.75 -1.05 6.98
N LYS A 135 -12.01 -0.29 8.01
CA LYS A 135 -13.38 -0.05 8.51
C LYS A 135 -14.36 0.56 7.50
N ASN A 136 -13.91 0.90 6.27
CA ASN A 136 -14.79 1.35 5.18
C ASN A 136 -14.40 0.77 3.80
N PRO A 137 -14.37 -0.56 3.57
CA PRO A 137 -14.07 -1.11 2.24
C PRO A 137 -15.28 -1.22 1.32
N SER A 138 -16.49 -1.14 1.81
CA SER A 138 -17.68 -1.34 1.00
C SER A 138 -18.71 -0.26 1.25
N GLY A 139 -18.81 0.69 0.33
CA GLY A 139 -20.03 1.46 0.14
C GLY A 139 -20.38 2.49 1.22
N ALA A 140 -19.43 2.95 2.01
CA ALA A 140 -19.68 4.15 2.79
C ALA A 140 -19.96 5.29 1.83
N SER A 141 -21.23 5.68 1.78
CA SER A 141 -21.67 6.84 1.02
C SER A 141 -20.84 8.05 1.46
N VAL A 142 -20.64 8.97 0.53
CA VAL A 142 -19.91 10.24 0.74
C VAL A 142 -20.28 10.96 2.06
N LYS A 143 -21.45 10.68 2.62
CA LYS A 143 -21.95 11.28 3.88
C LYS A 143 -21.27 10.78 5.15
N GLU A 144 -20.78 9.54 5.22
CA GLU A 144 -20.09 9.04 6.44
C GLU A 144 -18.63 9.48 6.53
N ILE A 145 -18.02 9.83 5.38
CA ILE A 145 -16.67 10.40 5.34
C ILE A 145 -16.69 11.86 5.85
N GLU A 146 -17.80 12.56 5.71
CA GLU A 146 -17.95 13.95 6.20
C GLU A 146 -18.08 14.02 7.72
N ALA A 147 -18.75 13.07 8.34
CA ALA A 147 -18.93 13.03 9.82
C ALA A 147 -17.62 12.75 10.57
N SER A 148 -16.69 11.99 9.96
CA SER A 148 -15.37 11.75 10.56
C SER A 148 -14.39 12.92 10.42
N LYS A 149 -14.65 13.87 9.51
CA LYS A 149 -13.82 15.06 9.30
C LYS A 149 -13.99 16.14 10.39
N GLU A 150 -15.13 16.20 11.03
CA GLU A 150 -15.38 17.23 12.07
C GLU A 150 -14.65 16.96 13.40
N LEU A 151 -14.30 15.72 13.70
CA LEU A 151 -13.63 15.35 14.95
C LEU A 151 -12.09 15.47 14.90
N GLU A 152 -11.47 15.38 13.71
CA GLU A 152 -10.01 15.47 13.55
C GLU A 152 -9.48 16.92 13.40
N SER A 153 -10.36 17.91 13.21
CA SER A 153 -9.94 19.28 12.86
C SER A 153 -9.49 20.16 14.04
N LYS A 154 -9.53 19.68 15.28
CA LYS A 154 -9.27 20.54 16.46
C LYS A 154 -7.86 20.50 17.06
N ASN A 155 -6.95 19.61 16.62
CA ASN A 155 -5.64 19.45 17.29
C ASN A 155 -4.44 19.12 16.39
N GLN A 156 -4.29 19.72 15.21
CA GLN A 156 -3.01 19.62 14.50
C GLN A 156 -2.58 20.94 13.88
N SER A 157 -1.36 21.35 14.22
CA SER A 157 -0.62 22.46 13.61
C SER A 157 -0.66 22.38 12.08
N LYS A 158 -0.98 23.50 11.42
CA LYS A 158 -1.17 23.72 9.97
C LYS A 158 0.02 23.28 9.09
N LYS A 159 0.35 22.00 9.00
CA LYS A 159 1.02 21.45 7.82
C LYS A 159 -0.08 21.08 6.83
N LYS A 160 -0.27 21.89 5.79
CA LYS A 160 -1.18 21.55 4.68
C LYS A 160 -0.75 20.20 4.11
N ASN A 161 -1.52 19.15 4.35
CA ASN A 161 -1.26 17.85 3.77
C ASN A 161 -1.46 17.93 2.26
N LYS A 162 -0.46 17.48 1.50
CA LYS A 162 -0.57 17.37 0.04
C LYS A 162 -1.70 16.41 -0.31
N GLU A 163 -2.45 16.75 -1.34
CA GLU A 163 -3.50 15.93 -1.92
C GLU A 163 -3.04 15.33 -3.24
N PHE A 164 -3.68 14.28 -3.69
CA PHE A 164 -3.27 13.51 -4.86
C PHE A 164 -4.43 13.32 -5.82
N LEU A 165 -4.13 13.45 -7.11
CA LEU A 165 -4.98 13.02 -8.21
C LEU A 165 -4.21 11.98 -9.01
N ILE A 166 -4.67 10.73 -8.99
CA ILE A 166 -4.01 9.61 -9.66
C ILE A 166 -4.92 9.16 -10.79
N ASN A 167 -4.46 9.34 -12.05
CA ASN A 167 -5.28 8.97 -13.20
C ASN A 167 -5.41 7.44 -13.33
N GLN A 168 -4.32 6.71 -13.11
CA GLN A 168 -4.31 5.26 -13.17
C GLN A 168 -3.42 4.66 -12.08
N LEU A 169 -3.93 3.64 -11.37
CA LEU A 169 -3.15 2.80 -10.48
C LEU A 169 -3.31 1.35 -10.92
N THR A 170 -2.21 0.66 -11.15
CA THR A 170 -2.19 -0.73 -11.60
C THR A 170 -1.36 -1.58 -10.65
N ILE A 171 -1.84 -2.78 -10.33
CA ILE A 171 -1.12 -3.78 -9.55
C ILE A 171 -0.94 -5.01 -10.42
N ASN A 172 0.31 -5.37 -10.70
CA ASN A 172 0.69 -6.51 -11.52
C ASN A 172 1.48 -7.52 -10.69
N ASN A 173 1.47 -8.79 -11.13
CA ASN A 173 2.29 -9.85 -10.53
C ASN A 173 2.16 -9.93 -9.00
N ALA A 174 0.95 -9.67 -8.50
CA ALA A 174 0.66 -9.80 -7.08
C ALA A 174 0.34 -11.25 -6.72
N LYS A 175 0.75 -11.67 -5.53
CA LYS A 175 0.48 -13.00 -5.01
C LYS A 175 0.17 -12.99 -3.52
N ILE A 176 -0.55 -14.01 -3.07
CA ILE A 176 -0.77 -14.31 -1.67
C ILE A 176 -0.02 -15.62 -1.37
N ASN A 177 0.82 -15.59 -0.35
CA ASN A 177 1.33 -16.79 0.28
C ASN A 177 0.47 -17.08 1.50
N ALA A 178 -0.44 -18.04 1.38
CA ALA A 178 -1.34 -18.45 2.45
C ALA A 178 -0.75 -19.63 3.22
N SER A 179 -0.56 -19.49 4.52
CA SER A 179 0.01 -20.53 5.36
C SER A 179 -0.71 -20.71 6.70
N SER A 180 -0.74 -21.95 7.16
CA SER A 180 -1.18 -22.33 8.50
C SER A 180 -0.60 -23.70 8.85
N GLU A 181 0.29 -23.76 9.82
CA GLU A 181 0.87 -25.03 10.27
C GLU A 181 -0.20 -25.96 10.83
N PHE A 182 -1.15 -25.40 11.58
CA PHE A 182 -2.22 -26.19 12.18
C PHE A 182 -3.17 -26.80 11.15
N LEU A 183 -3.47 -26.07 10.06
CA LEU A 183 -4.33 -26.54 8.98
C LEU A 183 -3.54 -27.27 7.89
N ASP A 184 -2.21 -27.37 8.03
CA ASP A 184 -1.30 -27.91 7.02
C ASP A 184 -1.56 -27.26 5.64
N ILE A 185 -1.62 -25.94 5.65
CA ILE A 185 -1.82 -25.11 4.47
C ILE A 185 -0.51 -24.39 4.18
N ASN A 186 -0.04 -24.51 2.96
CA ASN A 186 1.03 -23.71 2.39
C ASN A 186 0.78 -23.58 0.89
N LYS A 187 0.22 -22.44 0.47
CA LYS A 187 -0.20 -22.24 -0.93
C LYS A 187 0.09 -20.84 -1.41
N ASP A 188 0.69 -20.75 -2.58
CA ASP A 188 0.81 -19.52 -3.34
C ASP A 188 -0.40 -19.33 -4.26
N ILE A 189 -1.02 -18.16 -4.23
CA ILE A 189 -2.16 -17.78 -5.05
C ILE A 189 -1.75 -16.54 -5.83
N ASN A 190 -1.70 -16.65 -7.15
CA ASN A 190 -1.45 -15.51 -8.02
C ASN A 190 -2.73 -14.71 -8.17
N LEU A 191 -2.64 -13.39 -8.00
CA LEU A 191 -3.76 -12.49 -8.20
C LEU A 191 -3.78 -11.96 -9.64
N ASN A 192 -4.97 -11.83 -10.18
CA ASN A 192 -5.17 -11.16 -11.45
C ASN A 192 -4.72 -9.69 -11.37
N LYS A 193 -4.37 -9.12 -12.52
CA LYS A 193 -4.07 -7.70 -12.64
C LYS A 193 -5.24 -6.87 -12.12
N MET A 194 -4.97 -5.91 -11.25
CA MET A 194 -5.95 -4.95 -10.75
C MET A 194 -5.64 -3.57 -11.31
N SER A 195 -6.66 -2.85 -11.75
CA SER A 195 -6.53 -1.48 -12.27
C SER A 195 -7.62 -0.59 -11.68
N PHE A 196 -7.19 0.60 -11.24
CA PHE A 196 -8.05 1.63 -10.67
C PHE A 196 -7.82 2.92 -11.47
N ASN A 197 -8.88 3.52 -11.96
CA ASN A 197 -8.81 4.76 -12.72
C ASN A 197 -9.39 5.90 -11.90
N ASN A 198 -8.85 7.10 -12.10
CA ASN A 198 -9.34 8.34 -11.50
C ASN A 198 -9.47 8.27 -9.97
N VAL A 199 -8.38 7.87 -9.29
CA VAL A 199 -8.31 7.87 -7.82
C VAL A 199 -8.15 9.31 -7.34
N GLY A 200 -9.22 9.88 -6.81
CA GLY A 200 -9.40 11.31 -6.66
C GLY A 200 -9.94 11.94 -7.95
N THR A 201 -10.60 13.07 -7.85
CA THR A 201 -11.08 13.87 -8.98
C THR A 201 -10.47 15.27 -8.90
N ALA A 202 -10.54 16.03 -9.99
CA ALA A 202 -10.12 17.45 -10.00
C ALA A 202 -10.88 18.28 -8.95
N GLU A 203 -12.11 17.86 -8.64
CA GLU A 203 -12.99 18.52 -7.64
C GLU A 203 -12.77 17.95 -6.24
N LYS A 204 -12.33 16.69 -6.14
CA LYS A 204 -12.10 15.98 -4.87
C LYS A 204 -10.81 15.15 -4.95
N SER A 205 -9.68 15.81 -4.82
CA SER A 205 -8.39 15.16 -4.62
C SER A 205 -8.40 14.29 -3.34
N THR A 206 -7.58 13.26 -3.31
CA THR A 206 -7.58 12.26 -2.23
C THR A 206 -6.30 12.35 -1.40
N LYS A 207 -6.40 12.06 -0.12
CA LYS A 207 -5.23 11.97 0.75
C LYS A 207 -4.52 10.63 0.56
N PHE A 208 -3.22 10.58 0.81
CA PHE A 208 -2.43 9.35 0.71
C PHE A 208 -3.02 8.19 1.54
N LYS A 209 -3.55 8.48 2.73
CA LYS A 209 -4.26 7.51 3.58
C LYS A 209 -5.44 6.85 2.85
N GLU A 210 -6.25 7.64 2.15
CA GLU A 210 -7.44 7.15 1.43
C GLU A 210 -7.03 6.25 0.25
N VAL A 211 -5.93 6.59 -0.45
CA VAL A 211 -5.35 5.75 -1.51
C VAL A 211 -4.92 4.40 -0.93
N LEU A 212 -4.19 4.40 0.18
CA LEU A 212 -3.78 3.16 0.85
C LEU A 212 -4.99 2.32 1.26
N GLN A 213 -5.99 2.92 1.89
CA GLN A 213 -7.21 2.21 2.31
C GLN A 213 -7.92 1.57 1.13
N MET A 214 -8.08 2.29 0.01
CA MET A 214 -8.70 1.77 -1.21
C MET A 214 -7.92 0.57 -1.78
N VAL A 215 -6.60 0.70 -1.91
CA VAL A 215 -5.75 -0.38 -2.43
C VAL A 215 -5.85 -1.62 -1.54
N PHE A 216 -5.71 -1.44 -0.23
CA PHE A 216 -5.81 -2.55 0.72
C PHE A 216 -7.18 -3.22 0.70
N ALA A 217 -8.27 -2.44 0.70
CA ALA A 217 -9.62 -2.98 0.65
C ALA A 217 -9.83 -3.87 -0.59
N ASN A 218 -9.36 -3.42 -1.75
CA ASN A 218 -9.48 -4.19 -2.98
C ASN A 218 -8.60 -5.43 -3.01
N VAL A 219 -7.37 -5.36 -2.47
CA VAL A 219 -6.52 -6.55 -2.31
C VAL A 219 -7.22 -7.58 -1.42
N LEU A 220 -7.81 -7.17 -0.29
CA LEU A 220 -8.52 -8.06 0.61
C LEU A 220 -9.80 -8.65 0.02
N LEU A 221 -10.56 -7.88 -0.77
CA LEU A 221 -11.71 -8.39 -1.51
C LEU A 221 -11.29 -9.47 -2.52
N ASN A 222 -10.17 -9.27 -3.21
CA ASN A 222 -9.62 -10.30 -4.10
C ASN A 222 -9.15 -11.53 -3.34
N ILE A 223 -8.54 -11.36 -2.15
CA ILE A 223 -8.21 -12.49 -1.26
C ILE A 223 -9.47 -13.29 -0.94
N ASN A 224 -10.53 -12.63 -0.50
CA ASN A 224 -11.79 -13.30 -0.19
C ASN A 224 -12.34 -14.07 -1.40
N ASN A 225 -12.30 -13.49 -2.58
CA ASN A 225 -12.83 -14.14 -3.79
C ASN A 225 -11.97 -15.33 -4.24
N GLU A 226 -10.66 -15.20 -4.29
CA GLU A 226 -9.74 -16.25 -4.78
C GLU A 226 -9.48 -17.35 -3.73
N VAL A 227 -9.33 -16.98 -2.46
CA VAL A 227 -9.09 -17.91 -1.35
C VAL A 227 -10.37 -18.65 -0.96
N ILE A 228 -11.53 -17.97 -1.03
CA ILE A 228 -12.81 -18.49 -0.55
C ILE A 228 -13.50 -19.36 -1.59
N GLN A 229 -13.33 -19.11 -2.88
CA GLN A 229 -14.02 -19.89 -3.93
C GLN A 229 -13.26 -21.14 -4.38
N GLY A 230 -12.00 -21.34 -3.95
CA GLY A 230 -11.17 -22.43 -4.40
C GLY A 230 -11.07 -23.63 -3.44
N ASP A 231 -10.20 -24.57 -3.80
CA ASP A 231 -9.81 -25.76 -3.06
C ASP A 231 -9.45 -25.52 -1.58
N LEU A 232 -9.00 -24.30 -1.27
CA LEU A 232 -8.62 -23.88 0.07
C LEU A 232 -9.83 -23.81 1.01
N LYS A 233 -10.98 -23.33 0.54
CA LYS A 233 -12.23 -23.29 1.32
C LYS A 233 -12.65 -24.69 1.76
N ASN A 234 -12.61 -25.65 0.82
CA ASN A 234 -13.00 -27.03 1.12
C ASN A 234 -12.03 -27.66 2.12
N LYS A 235 -10.73 -27.48 1.95
CA LYS A 235 -9.71 -27.98 2.89
C LYS A 235 -9.85 -27.38 4.29
N ILE A 236 -10.11 -26.08 4.37
CA ILE A 236 -10.36 -25.41 5.66
C ILE A 236 -11.64 -25.96 6.28
N LYS A 237 -12.72 -26.10 5.51
CA LYS A 237 -14.02 -26.57 5.98
C LYS A 237 -13.94 -28.01 6.52
N ASP A 238 -13.23 -28.88 5.84
CA ASP A 238 -13.04 -30.29 6.27
C ASP A 238 -12.18 -30.36 7.53
N LYS A 239 -11.08 -29.61 7.59
CA LYS A 239 -10.24 -29.55 8.79
C LYS A 239 -10.94 -28.89 9.98
N VAL A 240 -11.72 -27.82 9.77
CA VAL A 240 -12.53 -27.18 10.81
C VAL A 240 -13.59 -28.13 11.36
N LYS A 241 -14.21 -28.94 10.49
CA LYS A 241 -15.18 -29.98 10.92
C LYS A 241 -14.54 -31.00 11.85
N ASN A 242 -13.31 -31.41 11.56
CA ASN A 242 -12.54 -32.35 12.39
C ASN A 242 -12.02 -31.70 13.69
N LEU A 243 -12.02 -30.36 13.78
CA LEU A 243 -11.52 -29.61 14.92
C LEU A 243 -12.61 -29.17 15.90
N LYS A 244 -13.90 -29.42 15.62
CA LYS A 244 -15.01 -29.03 16.50
C LYS A 244 -14.79 -29.37 17.97
N ASN A 245 -14.06 -30.42 18.24
CA ASN A 245 -13.74 -30.86 19.62
C ASN A 245 -12.43 -30.30 20.17
N LYS A 246 -11.63 -29.58 19.33
CA LYS A 246 -10.29 -29.10 19.67
C LYS A 246 -10.19 -27.56 19.77
N ILE A 247 -11.17 -26.84 19.25
CA ILE A 247 -11.20 -25.37 19.29
C ILE A 247 -12.51 -24.85 19.90
N SER A 248 -12.49 -23.62 20.43
CA SER A 248 -13.69 -23.04 21.05
C SER A 248 -14.77 -22.76 20.01
N PRO A 249 -16.08 -22.80 20.39
CA PRO A 249 -17.19 -22.47 19.48
C PRO A 249 -17.07 -21.05 18.88
N GLU A 250 -16.51 -20.11 19.61
CA GLU A 250 -16.31 -18.72 19.17
C GLU A 250 -15.22 -18.64 18.09
N SER A 251 -14.12 -19.39 18.27
CA SER A 251 -13.05 -19.50 17.29
C SER A 251 -13.49 -20.20 16.00
N LEU A 252 -14.38 -21.20 16.13
CA LEU A 252 -15.04 -21.84 14.98
C LEU A 252 -15.87 -20.83 14.19
N LYS A 253 -16.71 -20.03 14.85
CA LYS A 253 -17.50 -18.98 14.20
C LYS A 253 -16.60 -17.91 13.55
N LYS A 254 -15.47 -17.58 14.15
CA LYS A 254 -14.51 -16.63 13.60
C LYS A 254 -13.86 -17.17 12.32
N LEU A 255 -13.42 -18.44 12.33
CA LEU A 255 -12.93 -19.13 11.12
C LEU A 255 -13.98 -19.17 10.03
N GLU A 256 -15.20 -19.58 10.34
CA GLU A 256 -16.29 -19.62 9.38
C GLU A 256 -16.63 -18.26 8.77
N ARG A 257 -16.51 -17.15 9.56
CA ARG A 257 -16.71 -15.77 9.07
C ARG A 257 -15.55 -15.27 8.23
N THR A 258 -14.33 -15.68 8.54
CA THR A 258 -13.12 -15.26 7.80
C THR A 258 -13.09 -15.90 6.41
N PHE A 259 -13.72 -17.07 6.27
CA PHE A 259 -13.75 -17.85 5.03
C PHE A 259 -15.16 -18.00 4.40
N ARG A 260 -16.13 -17.17 4.79
CA ARG A 260 -17.42 -16.99 4.11
C ARG A 260 -17.37 -15.85 3.10
#